data_b85d33fcb8392a59b5cb789b4a522491
#
_entry.id   b85d33fcb8392a59b5cb789b4a522491
#
_cell.length_a   1.000
_cell.length_b   1.000
_cell.length_c   1.000
_cell.angle_alpha   90.00
_cell.angle_beta   90.00
_cell.angle_gamma   90.00
#
_symmetry.space_group_name_H-M   'P 1'
#
loop_
_entity.id
_entity.type
_entity.pdbx_description
1 polymer ?
#
loop_
_entity_poly.entity_id
_entity_poly.type
_entity_poly.pdbx_seq_one_letter_code
_entity_poly.pdbx_strand_id
1 'polypeptide(L)'
;MGAQDTDPDAGADAARAALVREIAVSGAFDGDPAWREVFEQVPRHVFVPYYYLPAPTGYRRLWREDPDPRERERWLRGAYADEPLATRVRDGELVSSSSQPSLMARMLVELDVREGHRVLEIGAGTGYNAALLSRRAGDENVTTVDLDPEITESARRHLATAGFRPHVVTGDGAAGCPEHAPYDRIVATCALRAVPSAWPAQCRPGARILAPLATGLILLTVGEAGHAEGSFLHTPAYFVPLRGGTQGEEPVQHIGGLPRRVLADDLFRFLLALTAGRLDPHEALALWEREGRPVRERFGVTVSGEHEWAWLDDPEGPYAWSLRPDRM
;
A
#
# COMPACT_ATOMS: atom_id res chain seq x y z
N MET A 1 45.77 9.52 -14.29
CA MET A 1 44.79 10.51 -13.74
C MET A 1 43.71 9.68 -13.12
N GLY A 2 43.79 9.45 -11.77
CA GLY A 2 42.92 8.55 -11.05
C GLY A 2 41.48 9.08 -11.09
N ALA A 3 40.56 8.22 -11.48
CA ALA A 3 39.13 8.47 -11.22
C ALA A 3 38.99 8.64 -9.70
N GLN A 4 38.56 9.80 -9.25
CA GLN A 4 38.12 9.97 -7.88
C GLN A 4 36.90 9.05 -7.72
N ASP A 5 37.08 8.04 -6.87
CA ASP A 5 36.02 7.13 -6.43
C ASP A 5 35.07 7.99 -5.59
N THR A 6 34.13 8.67 -6.27
CA THR A 6 33.10 9.48 -5.60
C THR A 6 32.11 8.53 -4.97
N ASP A 7 32.02 8.58 -3.64
CA ASP A 7 31.04 7.85 -2.85
C ASP A 7 29.65 7.97 -3.51
N PRO A 8 29.03 6.85 -3.94
CA PRO A 8 27.72 6.88 -4.61
C PRO A 8 26.61 7.40 -3.69
N ASP A 9 26.83 7.41 -2.39
CA ASP A 9 25.88 7.87 -1.37
C ASP A 9 26.16 9.30 -0.91
N ALA A 10 27.15 9.96 -1.52
CA ALA A 10 27.44 11.36 -1.20
C ALA A 10 26.18 12.23 -1.41
N GLY A 11 25.73 12.90 -0.33
CA GLY A 11 24.50 13.70 -0.35
C GLY A 11 23.21 12.96 0.06
N ALA A 12 23.25 11.65 0.32
CA ALA A 12 22.07 10.88 0.70
C ALA A 12 21.40 11.40 1.98
N ASP A 13 22.18 11.81 2.97
CA ASP A 13 21.64 12.37 4.22
C ASP A 13 20.92 13.71 4.00
N ALA A 14 21.48 14.58 3.15
CA ALA A 14 20.85 15.84 2.81
C ALA A 14 19.53 15.62 2.01
N ALA A 15 19.54 14.67 1.09
CA ALA A 15 18.36 14.31 0.30
C ALA A 15 17.26 13.67 1.19
N ARG A 16 17.64 12.78 2.12
CA ARG A 16 16.72 12.21 3.11
C ARG A 16 16.09 13.29 3.99
N ALA A 17 16.90 14.20 4.52
CA ALA A 17 16.41 15.30 5.33
C ALA A 17 15.46 16.24 4.55
N ALA A 18 15.70 16.44 3.25
CA ALA A 18 14.80 17.20 2.39
C ALA A 18 13.45 16.49 2.20
N LEU A 19 13.44 15.19 1.89
CA LEU A 19 12.22 14.39 1.79
C LEU A 19 11.42 14.41 3.10
N VAL A 20 12.07 14.21 4.25
CA VAL A 20 11.37 14.22 5.55
C VAL A 20 10.72 15.58 5.84
N ARG A 21 11.37 16.69 5.47
CA ARG A 21 10.76 18.01 5.57
C ARG A 21 9.54 18.16 4.65
N GLU A 22 9.62 17.66 3.42
CA GLU A 22 8.50 17.68 2.47
C GLU A 22 7.30 16.89 3.01
N ILE A 23 7.54 15.67 3.52
CA ILE A 23 6.51 14.83 4.16
C ILE A 23 5.90 15.56 5.38
N ALA A 24 6.71 16.21 6.21
CA ALA A 24 6.22 16.97 7.36
C ALA A 24 5.33 18.15 6.94
N VAL A 25 5.71 18.88 5.88
CA VAL A 25 4.91 20.01 5.34
C VAL A 25 3.56 19.50 4.78
N SER A 26 3.49 18.29 4.26
CA SER A 26 2.22 17.69 3.79
C SER A 26 1.27 17.29 4.93
N GLY A 27 1.68 17.39 6.20
CA GLY A 27 0.90 16.98 7.37
C GLY A 27 0.82 15.45 7.56
N ALA A 28 1.65 14.67 6.85
CA ALA A 28 1.56 13.21 6.91
C ALA A 28 2.01 12.60 8.25
N PHE A 29 2.69 13.38 9.13
CA PHE A 29 3.10 12.96 10.46
C PHE A 29 2.24 13.55 11.60
N ASP A 30 1.20 14.34 11.31
CA ASP A 30 0.49 15.14 12.33
C ASP A 30 -0.17 14.29 13.42
N GLY A 31 -0.63 13.09 13.09
CA GLY A 31 -1.23 12.16 14.05
C GLY A 31 -0.24 11.42 14.95
N ASP A 32 1.01 11.23 14.51
CA ASP A 32 2.10 10.60 15.28
C ASP A 32 3.47 11.10 14.82
N PRO A 33 4.00 12.17 15.45
CA PRO A 33 5.29 12.75 15.09
C PRO A 33 6.50 11.82 15.22
N ALA A 34 6.40 10.73 15.97
CA ALA A 34 7.50 9.77 16.11
C ALA A 34 7.86 9.09 14.77
N TRP A 35 6.93 9.01 13.81
CA TRP A 35 7.24 8.53 12.48
C TRP A 35 8.25 9.39 11.73
N ARG A 36 8.29 10.70 12.01
CA ARG A 36 9.31 11.57 11.43
C ARG A 36 10.72 11.09 11.73
N GLU A 37 11.01 10.75 13.00
CA GLU A 37 12.31 10.23 13.40
C GLU A 37 12.63 8.89 12.71
N VAL A 38 11.63 8.02 12.53
CA VAL A 38 11.78 6.75 11.81
C VAL A 38 12.22 7.01 10.36
N PHE A 39 11.56 7.92 9.63
CA PHE A 39 11.92 8.27 8.26
C PHE A 39 13.30 8.96 8.17
N GLU A 40 13.71 9.71 9.19
CA GLU A 40 15.05 10.31 9.27
C GLU A 40 16.16 9.25 9.43
N GLN A 41 15.85 8.10 10.04
CA GLN A 41 16.83 7.06 10.33
C GLN A 41 16.90 5.94 9.26
N VAL A 42 15.85 5.73 8.47
CA VAL A 42 15.83 4.65 7.47
C VAL A 42 16.24 5.18 6.08
N PRO A 43 17.37 4.73 5.52
CA PRO A 43 17.91 5.26 4.26
C PRO A 43 17.22 4.65 3.04
N ARG A 44 16.23 5.34 2.45
CA ARG A 44 15.43 4.84 1.32
C ARG A 44 16.26 4.39 0.13
N HIS A 45 17.36 5.06 -0.18
CA HIS A 45 18.23 4.74 -1.32
C HIS A 45 18.84 3.33 -1.26
N VAL A 46 19.02 2.76 -0.06
CA VAL A 46 19.48 1.37 0.12
C VAL A 46 18.45 0.37 -0.39
N PHE A 47 17.17 0.70 -0.30
CA PHE A 47 16.05 -0.14 -0.72
C PHE A 47 15.67 0.06 -2.18
N VAL A 48 16.14 1.11 -2.84
CA VAL A 48 15.92 1.39 -4.26
C VAL A 48 17.23 1.57 -4.99
N PRO A 49 18.11 0.55 -5.04
CA PRO A 49 19.41 0.65 -5.68
C PRO A 49 19.29 0.93 -7.20
N TYR A 50 18.12 0.69 -7.76
CA TYR A 50 17.71 1.10 -9.10
C TYR A 50 16.19 1.29 -9.15
N TYR A 51 15.73 2.07 -10.13
CA TYR A 51 14.32 2.18 -10.49
C TYR A 51 14.18 2.55 -11.96
N TYR A 52 12.97 2.43 -12.46
CA TYR A 52 12.62 2.64 -13.85
C TYR A 52 11.77 3.88 -14.02
N LEU A 53 12.13 4.71 -15.01
CA LEU A 53 11.31 5.83 -15.45
C LEU A 53 10.66 5.50 -16.79
N PRO A 54 9.44 5.98 -17.06
CA PRO A 54 8.85 5.91 -18.39
C PRO A 54 9.76 6.57 -19.43
N ALA A 55 9.88 5.95 -20.59
CA ALA A 55 10.62 6.45 -21.73
C ALA A 55 9.80 6.22 -23.02
N PRO A 56 10.08 6.94 -24.13
CA PRO A 56 9.31 6.81 -25.37
C PRO A 56 9.23 5.38 -25.91
N THR A 57 10.24 4.56 -25.63
CA THR A 57 10.33 3.15 -26.07
C THR A 57 10.32 2.18 -24.88
N GLY A 58 9.49 2.41 -23.87
CA GLY A 58 9.38 1.54 -22.68
C GLY A 58 9.91 2.19 -21.41
N TYR A 59 10.92 1.63 -20.78
CA TYR A 59 11.44 2.10 -19.50
C TYR A 59 12.95 2.34 -19.56
N ARG A 60 13.40 3.42 -18.91
CA ARG A 60 14.82 3.71 -18.65
C ARG A 60 15.13 3.43 -17.20
N ARG A 61 16.19 2.65 -16.94
CA ARG A 61 16.70 2.40 -15.59
C ARG A 61 17.63 3.51 -15.14
N LEU A 62 17.44 4.00 -13.92
CA LEU A 62 18.43 4.75 -13.15
C LEU A 62 18.94 3.86 -12.01
N TRP A 63 20.23 3.94 -11.69
CA TRP A 63 20.83 3.01 -10.73
C TRP A 63 22.06 3.59 -10.02
N ARG A 64 22.29 3.09 -8.80
CA ARG A 64 23.30 3.57 -7.85
C ARG A 64 24.73 3.53 -8.40
N GLU A 65 25.06 2.50 -9.16
CA GLU A 65 26.42 2.22 -9.65
C GLU A 65 26.62 2.67 -11.11
N ASP A 66 25.80 3.62 -11.61
CA ASP A 66 25.95 4.14 -12.95
C ASP A 66 27.37 4.75 -13.12
N PRO A 67 28.11 4.45 -14.21
CA PRO A 67 29.43 5.02 -14.45
C PRO A 67 29.40 6.54 -14.59
N ASP A 68 28.29 7.14 -15.05
CA ASP A 68 28.14 8.60 -15.13
C ASP A 68 27.77 9.20 -13.78
N PRO A 69 28.57 10.05 -13.16
CA PRO A 69 28.27 10.72 -11.90
C PRO A 69 26.95 11.53 -11.93
N ARG A 70 26.59 12.08 -13.10
CA ARG A 70 25.34 12.85 -13.28
C ARG A 70 24.10 11.93 -13.18
N GLU A 71 24.22 10.72 -13.72
CA GLU A 71 23.14 9.74 -13.63
C GLU A 71 23.00 9.17 -12.20
N ARG A 72 24.12 9.00 -11.49
CA ARG A 72 24.08 8.65 -10.05
C ARG A 72 23.41 9.74 -9.22
N GLU A 73 23.76 11.01 -9.46
CA GLU A 73 23.09 12.14 -8.77
C GLU A 73 21.60 12.19 -9.11
N ARG A 74 21.22 11.93 -10.36
CA ARG A 74 19.84 11.86 -10.80
C ARG A 74 19.09 10.69 -10.12
N TRP A 75 19.73 9.52 -10.04
CA TRP A 75 19.19 8.37 -9.33
C TRP A 75 18.95 8.71 -7.85
N LEU A 76 19.95 9.27 -7.16
CA LEU A 76 19.83 9.61 -5.72
C LEU A 76 18.73 10.63 -5.46
N ARG A 77 18.63 11.66 -6.29
CA ARG A 77 17.57 12.67 -6.22
C ARG A 77 16.19 12.03 -6.36
N GLY A 78 15.99 11.14 -7.32
CA GLY A 78 14.72 10.43 -7.48
C GLY A 78 14.46 9.41 -6.38
N ALA A 79 15.47 8.73 -5.84
CA ALA A 79 15.32 7.85 -4.70
C ALA A 79 14.74 8.56 -3.46
N TYR A 80 14.94 9.88 -3.36
CA TYR A 80 14.42 10.73 -2.29
C TYR A 80 13.34 11.74 -2.76
N ALA A 81 12.75 11.54 -3.94
CA ALA A 81 11.54 12.26 -4.32
C ALA A 81 10.30 11.68 -3.60
N ASP A 82 9.32 12.51 -3.30
CA ASP A 82 8.03 12.05 -2.72
C ASP A 82 7.12 11.48 -3.82
N GLU A 83 7.64 10.47 -4.53
CA GLU A 83 6.97 9.81 -5.65
C GLU A 83 7.09 8.28 -5.53
N PRO A 84 6.13 7.52 -6.10
CA PRO A 84 6.28 6.08 -6.25
C PRO A 84 7.34 5.78 -7.30
N LEU A 85 8.17 4.76 -7.05
CA LEU A 85 9.24 4.35 -7.95
C LEU A 85 8.99 2.93 -8.47
N ALA A 86 8.94 2.74 -9.79
CA ALA A 86 8.87 1.43 -10.42
C ALA A 86 10.19 0.69 -10.19
N THR A 87 10.16 -0.41 -9.43
CA THR A 87 11.36 -1.18 -9.08
C THR A 87 11.47 -2.51 -9.82
N ARG A 88 10.36 -3.00 -10.36
CA ARG A 88 10.36 -4.17 -11.23
C ARG A 88 9.31 -4.02 -12.34
N VAL A 89 9.78 -4.21 -13.56
CA VAL A 89 8.94 -4.25 -14.77
C VAL A 89 9.19 -5.59 -15.45
N ARG A 90 8.12 -6.30 -15.82
CA ARG A 90 8.17 -7.57 -16.57
C ARG A 90 7.18 -7.47 -17.73
N ASP A 91 7.64 -7.78 -18.94
CA ASP A 91 6.81 -7.71 -20.18
C ASP A 91 6.13 -6.37 -20.42
N GLY A 92 6.76 -5.26 -19.97
CA GLY A 92 6.22 -3.91 -20.09
C GLY A 92 5.25 -3.52 -18.97
N GLU A 93 4.92 -4.41 -18.06
CA GLU A 93 4.01 -4.17 -16.94
C GLU A 93 4.76 -3.92 -15.62
N LEU A 94 4.20 -3.06 -14.78
CA LEU A 94 4.71 -2.78 -13.45
C LEU A 94 4.36 -3.95 -12.51
N VAL A 95 5.38 -4.65 -12.04
CA VAL A 95 5.23 -5.80 -11.12
C VAL A 95 5.45 -5.39 -9.66
N SER A 96 6.36 -4.45 -9.41
CA SER A 96 6.67 -3.96 -8.06
C SER A 96 7.13 -2.52 -8.09
N SER A 97 6.77 -1.79 -7.04
CA SER A 97 7.18 -0.39 -6.83
C SER A 97 7.60 -0.15 -5.38
N SER A 98 8.40 0.88 -5.15
CA SER A 98 8.53 1.51 -3.84
C SER A 98 7.50 2.62 -3.76
N SER A 99 6.54 2.51 -2.84
CA SER A 99 5.43 3.44 -2.71
C SER A 99 5.87 4.87 -2.40
N GLN A 100 4.99 5.83 -2.66
CA GLN A 100 5.20 7.24 -2.34
C GLN A 100 5.41 7.42 -0.82
N PRO A 101 6.50 8.05 -0.37
CA PRO A 101 6.83 8.15 1.04
C PRO A 101 5.78 8.86 1.91
N SER A 102 5.19 9.97 1.45
CA SER A 102 4.16 10.68 2.21
C SER A 102 2.87 9.86 2.35
N LEU A 103 2.50 9.08 1.32
CA LEU A 103 1.37 8.15 1.42
C LEU A 103 1.65 7.05 2.44
N MET A 104 2.86 6.46 2.43
CA MET A 104 3.26 5.47 3.43
C MET A 104 3.25 6.06 4.83
N ALA A 105 3.76 7.28 5.03
CA ALA A 105 3.73 7.96 6.32
C ALA A 105 2.28 8.11 6.84
N ARG A 106 1.35 8.57 6.02
CA ARG A 106 -0.08 8.66 6.37
C ARG A 106 -0.66 7.29 6.75
N MET A 107 -0.39 6.26 5.93
CA MET A 107 -0.86 4.91 6.20
C MET A 107 -0.35 4.38 7.53
N LEU A 108 0.92 4.59 7.85
CA LEU A 108 1.54 4.12 9.09
C LEU A 108 1.04 4.88 10.33
N VAL A 109 0.77 6.18 10.21
CA VAL A 109 0.13 6.99 11.25
C VAL A 109 -1.30 6.50 11.51
N GLU A 110 -2.11 6.33 10.46
CA GLU A 110 -3.50 5.85 10.57
C GLU A 110 -3.58 4.42 11.12
N LEU A 111 -2.59 3.59 10.83
CA LEU A 111 -2.53 2.22 11.35
C LEU A 111 -2.22 2.20 12.86
N ASP A 112 -1.68 3.29 13.43
CA ASP A 112 -1.32 3.42 14.85
C ASP A 112 -0.35 2.30 15.31
N VAL A 113 0.76 2.13 14.56
CA VAL A 113 1.80 1.17 14.96
C VAL A 113 2.61 1.72 16.11
N ARG A 114 2.80 0.90 17.15
CA ARG A 114 3.58 1.22 18.36
C ARG A 114 4.69 0.21 18.58
N GLU A 115 5.63 0.55 19.43
CA GLU A 115 6.67 -0.36 19.90
C GLU A 115 6.05 -1.65 20.46
N GLY A 116 6.60 -2.79 20.08
CA GLY A 116 6.14 -4.12 20.50
C GLY A 116 4.87 -4.63 19.80
N HIS A 117 4.20 -3.84 18.94
CA HIS A 117 3.08 -4.37 18.14
C HIS A 117 3.57 -5.40 17.14
N ARG A 118 2.90 -6.55 17.09
CA ARG A 118 3.10 -7.54 16.03
C ARG A 118 2.43 -7.07 14.73
N VAL A 119 3.24 -6.86 13.70
CA VAL A 119 2.80 -6.26 12.44
C VAL A 119 3.01 -7.24 11.29
N LEU A 120 1.96 -7.42 10.47
CA LEU A 120 2.04 -8.11 9.18
C LEU A 120 1.95 -7.08 8.05
N GLU A 121 2.95 -7.07 7.18
CA GLU A 121 2.92 -6.36 5.92
C GLU A 121 2.64 -7.32 4.77
N ILE A 122 1.70 -6.97 3.90
CA ILE A 122 1.39 -7.69 2.66
C ILE A 122 1.92 -6.87 1.47
N GLY A 123 2.91 -7.44 0.78
CA GLY A 123 3.66 -6.79 -0.29
C GLY A 123 5.01 -6.28 0.20
N ALA A 124 6.01 -7.16 0.30
CA ALA A 124 7.36 -6.79 0.76
C ALA A 124 8.06 -5.77 -0.16
N GLY A 125 7.83 -5.89 -1.46
CA GLY A 125 8.41 -4.99 -2.46
C GLY A 125 9.92 -4.84 -2.28
N THR A 126 10.38 -3.61 -2.04
CA THR A 126 11.81 -3.33 -1.83
C THR A 126 12.30 -3.62 -0.41
N GLY A 127 11.39 -3.83 0.56
CA GLY A 127 11.68 -3.94 1.98
C GLY A 127 11.74 -2.60 2.73
N TYR A 128 11.51 -1.47 2.04
CA TYR A 128 11.60 -0.14 2.68
C TYR A 128 10.54 0.05 3.78
N ASN A 129 9.28 -0.31 3.50
CA ASN A 129 8.23 -0.18 4.50
C ASN A 129 8.42 -1.17 5.66
N ALA A 130 8.88 -2.40 5.39
CA ALA A 130 9.28 -3.35 6.43
C ALA A 130 10.37 -2.77 7.35
N ALA A 131 11.35 -2.03 6.81
CA ALA A 131 12.38 -1.36 7.60
C ALA A 131 11.81 -0.22 8.47
N LEU A 132 10.86 0.57 7.94
CA LEU A 132 10.16 1.59 8.73
C LEU A 132 9.39 0.97 9.89
N LEU A 133 8.67 -0.12 9.62
CA LEU A 133 7.93 -0.90 10.63
C LEU A 133 8.89 -1.49 11.67
N SER A 134 10.01 -2.09 11.24
CA SER A 134 11.03 -2.66 12.11
C SER A 134 11.65 -1.61 13.04
N ARG A 135 11.92 -0.42 12.50
CA ARG A 135 12.45 0.69 13.31
C ARG A 135 11.46 1.16 14.37
N ARG A 136 10.15 1.05 14.10
CA ARG A 136 9.07 1.47 14.99
C ARG A 136 8.67 0.41 16.02
N ALA A 137 8.51 -0.84 15.57
CA ALA A 137 7.91 -1.93 16.33
C ALA A 137 8.94 -2.93 16.92
N GLY A 138 10.17 -2.95 16.40
CA GLY A 138 11.20 -3.97 16.64
C GLY A 138 11.21 -5.03 15.53
N ASP A 139 12.40 -5.47 15.13
CA ASP A 139 12.59 -6.44 14.02
C ASP A 139 11.80 -7.74 14.22
N GLU A 140 11.83 -8.29 15.43
CA GLU A 140 11.19 -9.55 15.82
C GLU A 140 9.65 -9.49 15.77
N ASN A 141 9.09 -8.30 15.70
CA ASN A 141 7.65 -8.07 15.68
C ASN A 141 7.11 -7.84 14.26
N VAL A 142 7.97 -7.76 13.26
CA VAL A 142 7.56 -7.46 11.88
C VAL A 142 7.69 -8.68 11.02
N THR A 143 6.60 -9.02 10.33
CA THR A 143 6.55 -10.02 9.26
C THR A 143 6.13 -9.34 7.98
N THR A 144 6.87 -9.55 6.88
CA THR A 144 6.51 -9.08 5.55
C THR A 144 6.42 -10.25 4.57
N VAL A 145 5.35 -10.25 3.76
CA VAL A 145 5.04 -11.36 2.83
C VAL A 145 4.99 -10.84 1.40
N ASP A 146 5.60 -11.56 0.48
CA ASP A 146 5.42 -11.34 -0.96
C ASP A 146 5.35 -12.68 -1.70
N LEU A 147 4.59 -12.71 -2.79
CA LEU A 147 4.40 -13.92 -3.59
C LEU A 147 5.66 -14.30 -4.39
N ASP A 148 6.44 -13.30 -4.82
CA ASP A 148 7.59 -13.49 -5.72
C ASP A 148 8.88 -13.76 -4.92
N PRO A 149 9.52 -14.95 -5.06
CA PRO A 149 10.73 -15.29 -4.34
C PRO A 149 11.91 -14.37 -4.66
N GLU A 150 11.97 -13.79 -5.85
CA GLU A 150 13.04 -12.85 -6.21
C GLU A 150 12.84 -11.49 -5.51
N ILE A 151 11.58 -11.08 -5.27
CA ILE A 151 11.26 -9.87 -4.50
C ILE A 151 11.64 -10.08 -3.04
N THR A 152 11.21 -11.19 -2.42
CA THR A 152 11.53 -11.47 -1.02
C THR A 152 13.03 -11.61 -0.78
N GLU A 153 13.77 -12.24 -1.68
CA GLU A 153 15.23 -12.35 -1.60
C GLU A 153 15.92 -10.99 -1.74
N SER A 154 15.42 -10.14 -2.65
CA SER A 154 15.94 -8.77 -2.79
C SER A 154 15.65 -7.94 -1.54
N ALA A 155 14.43 -8.03 -0.98
CA ALA A 155 14.06 -7.34 0.25
C ALA A 155 14.94 -7.77 1.43
N ARG A 156 15.21 -9.08 1.61
CA ARG A 156 16.14 -9.58 2.65
C ARG A 156 17.53 -8.96 2.54
N ARG A 157 18.07 -8.86 1.33
CA ARG A 157 19.40 -8.25 1.12
C ARG A 157 19.40 -6.77 1.46
N HIS A 158 18.39 -6.02 1.01
CA HIS A 158 18.29 -4.59 1.32
C HIS A 158 18.12 -4.34 2.83
N LEU A 159 17.23 -5.09 3.48
CA LEU A 159 17.02 -5.03 4.93
C LEU A 159 18.32 -5.33 5.68
N ALA A 160 19.00 -6.42 5.31
CA ALA A 160 20.26 -6.80 5.89
C ALA A 160 21.34 -5.73 5.73
N THR A 161 21.43 -5.10 4.56
CA THR A 161 22.37 -3.99 4.28
C THR A 161 22.07 -2.77 5.15
N ALA A 162 20.78 -2.48 5.38
CA ALA A 162 20.35 -1.38 6.24
C ALA A 162 20.34 -1.71 7.74
N GLY A 163 20.71 -2.94 8.13
CA GLY A 163 20.82 -3.36 9.53
C GLY A 163 19.55 -3.94 10.14
N PHE A 164 18.51 -4.21 9.35
CA PHE A 164 17.23 -4.76 9.81
C PHE A 164 17.12 -6.28 9.59
N ARG A 165 16.35 -6.96 10.42
CA ARG A 165 16.17 -8.42 10.39
C ARG A 165 14.71 -8.86 10.67
N PRO A 166 13.69 -8.27 10.04
CA PRO A 166 12.31 -8.76 10.18
C PRO A 166 12.15 -10.16 9.56
N HIS A 167 11.01 -10.79 9.81
CA HIS A 167 10.61 -12.01 9.14
C HIS A 167 10.16 -11.71 7.70
N VAL A 168 10.94 -12.13 6.71
CA VAL A 168 10.59 -12.00 5.28
C VAL A 168 10.14 -13.36 4.76
N VAL A 169 8.88 -13.47 4.36
CA VAL A 169 8.23 -14.73 3.97
C VAL A 169 7.86 -14.69 2.48
N THR A 170 8.19 -15.77 1.76
CA THR A 170 7.70 -15.96 0.40
C THR A 170 6.41 -16.76 0.46
N GLY A 171 5.29 -16.16 0.05
CA GLY A 171 3.99 -16.83 0.13
C GLY A 171 2.85 -15.96 -0.42
N ASP A 172 1.66 -16.56 -0.50
CA ASP A 172 0.45 -15.85 -0.92
C ASP A 172 0.00 -14.88 0.17
N GLY A 173 0.08 -13.58 -0.10
CA GLY A 173 -0.34 -12.54 0.83
C GLY A 173 -1.82 -12.62 1.22
N ALA A 174 -2.69 -13.20 0.37
CA ALA A 174 -4.09 -13.42 0.72
C ALA A 174 -4.27 -14.43 1.87
N ALA A 175 -3.34 -15.36 2.04
CA ALA A 175 -3.33 -16.29 3.17
C ALA A 175 -2.79 -15.68 4.47
N GLY A 176 -2.19 -14.49 4.42
CA GLY A 176 -1.48 -13.91 5.55
C GLY A 176 -0.21 -14.69 5.91
N CYS A 177 0.10 -14.78 7.21
CA CYS A 177 1.20 -15.60 7.72
C CYS A 177 0.86 -16.14 9.12
N PRO A 178 0.15 -17.27 9.20
CA PRO A 178 -0.33 -17.82 10.47
C PRO A 178 0.79 -18.23 11.43
N GLU A 179 1.99 -18.53 10.93
CA GLU A 179 3.14 -18.93 11.74
C GLU A 179 3.60 -17.84 12.73
N HIS A 180 3.36 -16.57 12.39
CA HIS A 180 3.73 -15.42 13.20
C HIS A 180 2.53 -14.71 13.84
N ALA A 181 1.31 -15.25 13.68
CA ALA A 181 0.11 -14.74 14.33
C ALA A 181 0.15 -14.97 15.87
N PRO A 182 -0.71 -14.27 16.66
CA PRO A 182 -1.67 -13.25 16.25
C PRO A 182 -1.04 -11.86 16.08
N TYR A 183 -1.62 -11.06 15.17
CA TYR A 183 -1.17 -9.71 14.84
C TYR A 183 -1.98 -8.63 15.57
N ASP A 184 -1.32 -7.51 15.87
CA ASP A 184 -1.93 -6.29 16.37
C ASP A 184 -2.28 -5.34 15.20
N ARG A 185 -1.50 -5.42 14.10
CA ARG A 185 -1.63 -4.56 12.92
C ARG A 185 -1.38 -5.35 11.64
N ILE A 186 -2.21 -5.12 10.62
CA ILE A 186 -1.95 -5.59 9.26
C ILE A 186 -1.99 -4.39 8.32
N VAL A 187 -0.98 -4.28 7.45
CA VAL A 187 -0.95 -3.30 6.37
C VAL A 187 -0.75 -3.99 5.03
N ALA A 188 -1.57 -3.64 4.04
CA ALA A 188 -1.32 -4.04 2.67
C ALA A 188 -0.76 -2.87 1.85
N THR A 189 0.29 -3.13 1.07
CA THR A 189 0.87 -2.21 0.10
C THR A 189 0.57 -2.64 -1.34
N CYS A 190 -0.56 -3.32 -1.50
CA CYS A 190 -1.15 -3.76 -2.77
C CYS A 190 -2.66 -3.56 -2.74
N ALA A 191 -3.28 -3.32 -3.91
CA ALA A 191 -4.71 -3.08 -4.03
C ALA A 191 -5.51 -4.39 -3.93
N LEU A 192 -6.58 -4.33 -3.15
CA LEU A 192 -7.52 -5.43 -2.94
C LEU A 192 -8.80 -5.21 -3.73
N ARG A 193 -9.47 -6.31 -4.05
CA ARG A 193 -10.88 -6.35 -4.47
C ARG A 193 -11.81 -6.72 -3.32
N ALA A 194 -11.28 -7.52 -2.40
CA ALA A 194 -11.94 -7.97 -1.20
C ALA A 194 -10.89 -8.20 -0.12
N VAL A 195 -11.24 -8.01 1.15
CA VAL A 195 -10.34 -8.27 2.28
C VAL A 195 -10.29 -9.78 2.52
N PRO A 196 -9.12 -10.42 2.47
CA PRO A 196 -9.02 -11.85 2.74
C PRO A 196 -9.49 -12.19 4.17
N SER A 197 -10.42 -13.14 4.33
CA SER A 197 -10.93 -13.57 5.64
C SER A 197 -9.85 -14.15 6.56
N ALA A 198 -8.74 -14.61 5.98
CA ALA A 198 -7.58 -15.08 6.72
C ALA A 198 -6.93 -13.97 7.56
N TRP A 199 -7.03 -12.69 7.15
CA TRP A 199 -6.38 -11.59 7.87
C TRP A 199 -7.04 -11.30 9.22
N PRO A 200 -8.36 -11.03 9.30
CA PRO A 200 -9.01 -10.86 10.61
C PRO A 200 -8.87 -12.08 11.52
N ALA A 201 -8.89 -13.29 10.96
CA ALA A 201 -8.73 -14.54 11.71
C ALA A 201 -7.32 -14.70 12.35
N GLN A 202 -6.31 -13.99 11.83
CA GLN A 202 -4.95 -13.97 12.37
C GLN A 202 -4.68 -12.77 13.28
N CYS A 203 -5.71 -11.99 13.61
CA CYS A 203 -5.60 -10.81 14.46
C CYS A 203 -6.12 -11.06 15.87
N ARG A 204 -5.64 -10.23 16.81
CA ARG A 204 -6.26 -10.10 18.13
C ARG A 204 -7.49 -9.20 18.04
N PRO A 205 -8.50 -9.37 18.93
CA PRO A 205 -9.53 -8.36 19.12
C PRO A 205 -8.91 -6.98 19.39
N GLY A 206 -9.42 -5.93 18.74
CA GLY A 206 -8.87 -4.59 18.78
C GLY A 206 -7.70 -4.32 17.79
N ALA A 207 -7.27 -5.33 17.04
CA ALA A 207 -6.29 -5.14 15.97
C ALA A 207 -6.86 -4.26 14.85
N ARG A 208 -5.94 -3.61 14.10
CA ARG A 208 -6.30 -2.76 12.97
C ARG A 208 -5.75 -3.33 11.67
N ILE A 209 -6.54 -3.27 10.60
CA ILE A 209 -6.15 -3.66 9.25
C ILE A 209 -6.31 -2.46 8.35
N LEU A 210 -5.24 -2.03 7.69
CA LEU A 210 -5.25 -0.94 6.73
C LEU A 210 -4.87 -1.47 5.35
N ALA A 211 -5.73 -1.27 4.37
CA ALA A 211 -5.50 -1.78 3.03
C ALA A 211 -6.06 -0.87 1.93
N PRO A 212 -5.40 -0.78 0.76
CA PRO A 212 -5.99 -0.20 -0.43
C PRO A 212 -7.13 -1.09 -0.96
N LEU A 213 -8.33 -0.55 -1.08
CA LEU A 213 -9.49 -1.21 -1.66
C LEU A 213 -10.21 -0.24 -2.61
N ALA A 214 -10.59 -0.68 -3.78
CA ALA A 214 -11.03 0.22 -4.86
C ALA A 214 -9.94 1.30 -5.12
N THR A 215 -10.25 2.58 -4.99
CA THR A 215 -9.30 3.70 -5.08
C THR A 215 -9.20 4.48 -3.76
N GLY A 216 -9.39 3.78 -2.63
CA GLY A 216 -9.34 4.34 -1.28
C GLY A 216 -8.52 3.47 -0.33
N LEU A 217 -8.40 3.93 0.91
CA LEU A 217 -7.81 3.19 2.02
C LEU A 217 -8.93 2.79 2.98
N ILE A 218 -9.15 1.49 3.18
CA ILE A 218 -10.06 0.98 4.21
C ILE A 218 -9.29 0.72 5.50
N LEU A 219 -9.80 1.23 6.63
CA LEU A 219 -9.28 0.96 7.96
C LEU A 219 -10.31 0.18 8.76
N LEU A 220 -10.01 -1.09 9.01
CA LEU A 220 -10.88 -1.99 9.78
C LEU A 220 -10.37 -2.15 11.20
N THR A 221 -11.28 -2.29 12.15
CA THR A 221 -11.02 -2.75 13.51
C THR A 221 -11.54 -4.18 13.66
N VAL A 222 -10.68 -5.06 14.16
CA VAL A 222 -11.02 -6.48 14.35
C VAL A 222 -11.71 -6.65 15.71
N GLY A 223 -12.89 -7.26 15.67
CA GLY A 223 -13.67 -7.67 16.84
C GLY A 223 -13.41 -9.13 17.22
N GLU A 224 -14.40 -9.72 17.88
CA GLU A 224 -14.37 -11.13 18.25
C GLU A 224 -14.59 -12.05 17.03
N ALA A 225 -14.09 -13.29 17.11
CA ALA A 225 -14.29 -14.34 16.11
C ALA A 225 -13.91 -13.96 14.66
N GLY A 226 -12.93 -13.05 14.49
CA GLY A 226 -12.50 -12.60 13.16
C GLY A 226 -13.49 -11.69 12.44
N HIS A 227 -14.48 -11.14 13.13
CA HIS A 227 -15.30 -10.04 12.63
C HIS A 227 -14.42 -8.79 12.50
N ALA A 228 -14.52 -8.07 11.38
CA ALA A 228 -13.81 -6.81 11.20
C ALA A 228 -14.69 -5.80 10.47
N GLU A 229 -14.69 -4.57 10.95
CA GLU A 229 -15.51 -3.50 10.39
C GLU A 229 -14.81 -2.16 10.47
N GLY A 230 -15.10 -1.29 9.51
CA GLY A 230 -14.60 0.07 9.52
C GLY A 230 -14.93 0.85 8.27
N SER A 231 -14.43 2.08 8.21
CA SER A 231 -14.73 3.04 7.14
C SER A 231 -13.49 3.36 6.31
N PHE A 232 -13.73 3.89 5.12
CA PHE A 232 -12.66 4.42 4.29
C PHE A 232 -12.11 5.72 4.85
N LEU A 233 -10.81 5.91 4.66
CA LEU A 233 -10.15 7.17 4.95
C LEU A 233 -10.37 8.17 3.80
N HIS A 234 -10.17 9.45 4.09
CA HIS A 234 -10.26 10.52 3.09
C HIS A 234 -9.26 10.33 1.92
N THR A 235 -8.11 9.75 2.20
CA THR A 235 -6.96 9.66 1.28
C THR A 235 -7.23 8.71 0.12
N PRO A 236 -7.16 9.17 -1.14
CA PRO A 236 -7.16 8.27 -2.30
C PRO A 236 -5.86 7.45 -2.34
N ALA A 237 -5.96 6.21 -2.82
CA ALA A 237 -4.81 5.31 -2.88
C ALA A 237 -4.85 4.45 -4.15
N TYR A 238 -3.70 4.41 -4.84
CA TYR A 238 -3.52 3.64 -6.06
C TYR A 238 -2.30 2.74 -5.90
N PHE A 239 -2.52 1.44 -5.89
CA PHE A 239 -1.49 0.43 -5.72
C PHE A 239 -1.56 -0.63 -6.82
N VAL A 240 -0.46 -1.34 -7.02
CA VAL A 240 -0.46 -2.55 -7.85
C VAL A 240 -1.39 -3.59 -7.23
N PRO A 241 -2.13 -4.37 -8.03
CA PRO A 241 -3.04 -5.38 -7.49
C PRO A 241 -2.32 -6.44 -6.66
N LEU A 242 -2.98 -6.94 -5.61
CA LEU A 242 -2.56 -8.14 -4.91
C LEU A 242 -2.53 -9.32 -5.89
N ARG A 243 -1.39 -9.96 -6.01
CA ARG A 243 -1.20 -11.17 -6.82
C ARG A 243 -1.40 -12.41 -5.96
N GLY A 244 -1.92 -13.48 -6.55
CA GLY A 244 -2.29 -14.69 -5.82
C GLY A 244 -3.72 -14.64 -5.28
N GLY A 245 -4.10 -15.66 -4.53
CA GLY A 245 -5.46 -15.83 -4.01
C GLY A 245 -6.52 -16.06 -5.09
N THR A 246 -7.78 -16.13 -4.66
CA THR A 246 -8.97 -16.26 -5.52
C THR A 246 -9.57 -14.88 -5.88
N GLN A 247 -8.74 -13.87 -6.09
CA GLN A 247 -9.23 -12.58 -6.57
C GLN A 247 -9.67 -12.76 -8.03
N GLY A 248 -10.96 -12.94 -8.27
CA GLY A 248 -11.53 -13.14 -9.61
C GLY A 248 -11.13 -12.07 -10.62
N GLU A 249 -11.43 -12.28 -11.90
CA GLU A 249 -11.21 -11.28 -12.96
C GLU A 249 -11.97 -9.98 -12.65
N GLU A 250 -11.41 -8.86 -13.10
CA GLU A 250 -12.06 -7.55 -12.93
C GLU A 250 -13.36 -7.52 -13.74
N PRO A 251 -14.51 -7.22 -13.09
CA PRO A 251 -15.78 -7.14 -13.80
C PRO A 251 -15.71 -6.07 -14.90
N VAL A 252 -16.07 -6.45 -16.12
CA VAL A 252 -16.17 -5.50 -17.24
C VAL A 252 -17.34 -4.55 -16.98
N GLN A 253 -17.06 -3.27 -16.84
CA GLN A 253 -18.07 -2.25 -16.64
C GLN A 253 -18.38 -1.52 -17.95
N HIS A 254 -19.64 -1.46 -18.30
CA HIS A 254 -20.11 -0.71 -19.47
C HIS A 254 -20.39 0.75 -19.08
N ILE A 255 -19.37 1.61 -19.17
CA ILE A 255 -19.46 3.04 -18.84
C ILE A 255 -20.01 3.91 -19.97
N GLY A 256 -20.47 3.30 -21.09
CA GLY A 256 -21.03 4.02 -22.23
C GLY A 256 -22.25 4.84 -21.82
N GLY A 257 -22.35 6.08 -22.34
CA GLY A 257 -23.46 6.99 -22.02
C GLY A 257 -23.28 7.83 -20.73
N LEU A 258 -22.32 7.51 -19.86
CA LEU A 258 -22.04 8.35 -18.71
C LEU A 258 -21.35 9.67 -19.10
N PRO A 259 -21.71 10.79 -18.44
CA PRO A 259 -21.08 12.08 -18.72
C PRO A 259 -19.58 12.07 -18.40
N ARG A 260 -18.74 12.57 -19.31
CA ARG A 260 -17.28 12.62 -19.12
C ARG A 260 -16.85 13.31 -17.83
N ARG A 261 -17.56 14.37 -17.40
CA ARG A 261 -17.31 15.10 -16.16
C ARG A 261 -17.46 14.22 -14.92
N VAL A 262 -18.41 13.27 -14.96
CA VAL A 262 -18.67 12.34 -13.85
C VAL A 262 -17.57 11.27 -13.83
N LEU A 263 -17.19 10.74 -14.98
CA LEU A 263 -16.08 9.79 -15.10
C LEU A 263 -14.71 10.38 -14.72
N ALA A 264 -14.57 11.71 -14.74
CA ALA A 264 -13.38 12.40 -14.27
C ALA A 264 -13.39 12.67 -12.75
N ASP A 265 -14.55 12.52 -12.09
CA ASP A 265 -14.68 12.72 -10.65
C ASP A 265 -14.11 11.51 -9.90
N ASP A 266 -13.19 11.79 -8.97
CA ASP A 266 -12.45 10.77 -8.23
C ASP A 266 -13.34 10.00 -7.24
N LEU A 267 -14.32 10.65 -6.60
CA LEU A 267 -15.27 10.00 -5.70
C LEU A 267 -16.26 9.11 -6.47
N PHE A 268 -16.66 9.51 -7.67
CA PHE A 268 -17.50 8.66 -8.51
C PHE A 268 -16.73 7.43 -9.01
N ARG A 269 -15.46 7.59 -9.41
CA ARG A 269 -14.60 6.45 -9.79
C ARG A 269 -14.39 5.50 -8.62
N PHE A 270 -14.24 6.03 -7.41
CA PHE A 270 -14.16 5.22 -6.20
C PHE A 270 -15.44 4.38 -6.01
N LEU A 271 -16.62 4.99 -6.10
CA LEU A 271 -17.90 4.27 -6.01
C LEU A 271 -18.02 3.18 -7.08
N LEU A 272 -17.70 3.51 -8.35
CA LEU A 272 -17.71 2.52 -9.43
C LEU A 272 -16.79 1.33 -9.15
N ALA A 273 -15.58 1.58 -8.67
CA ALA A 273 -14.64 0.53 -8.33
C ALA A 273 -15.12 -0.32 -7.14
N LEU A 274 -15.69 0.33 -6.10
CA LEU A 274 -16.19 -0.36 -4.90
C LEU A 274 -17.40 -1.24 -5.21
N THR A 275 -18.26 -0.81 -6.10
CA THR A 275 -19.51 -1.53 -6.46
C THR A 275 -19.40 -2.33 -7.75
N ALA A 276 -18.18 -2.52 -8.27
CA ALA A 276 -17.93 -3.22 -9.53
C ALA A 276 -18.54 -4.63 -9.55
N GLY A 277 -19.34 -4.91 -10.59
CA GLY A 277 -20.05 -6.19 -10.74
C GLY A 277 -21.29 -6.35 -9.84
N ARG A 278 -21.69 -5.31 -9.10
CA ARG A 278 -22.89 -5.31 -8.23
C ARG A 278 -23.90 -4.25 -8.62
N LEU A 279 -23.43 -3.07 -8.99
CA LEU A 279 -24.28 -2.03 -9.56
C LEU A 279 -23.93 -1.80 -11.02
N ASP A 280 -24.96 -1.57 -11.83
CA ASP A 280 -24.77 -1.00 -13.16
C ASP A 280 -24.21 0.43 -13.00
N PRO A 281 -23.28 0.89 -13.88
CA PRO A 281 -22.70 2.23 -13.78
C PRO A 281 -23.72 3.38 -13.79
N HIS A 282 -24.88 3.23 -14.46
CA HIS A 282 -25.95 4.23 -14.43
C HIS A 282 -26.72 4.20 -13.11
N GLU A 283 -26.91 3.02 -12.52
CA GLU A 283 -27.47 2.90 -11.16
C GLU A 283 -26.54 3.51 -10.12
N ALA A 284 -25.23 3.28 -10.23
CA ALA A 284 -24.22 3.91 -9.40
C ALA A 284 -24.24 5.44 -9.53
N LEU A 285 -24.44 6.00 -10.75
CA LEU A 285 -24.60 7.44 -10.94
C LEU A 285 -25.86 7.96 -10.25
N ALA A 286 -27.00 7.27 -10.42
CA ALA A 286 -28.25 7.67 -9.81
C ALA A 286 -28.16 7.64 -8.27
N LEU A 287 -27.51 6.64 -7.70
CA LEU A 287 -27.20 6.57 -6.27
C LEU A 287 -26.33 7.75 -5.83
N TRP A 288 -25.22 7.98 -6.53
CA TRP A 288 -24.24 9.03 -6.21
C TRP A 288 -24.85 10.43 -6.19
N GLU A 289 -25.73 10.72 -7.18
CA GLU A 289 -26.47 12.00 -7.25
C GLU A 289 -27.51 12.11 -6.14
N ARG A 290 -28.28 11.04 -5.90
CA ARG A 290 -29.31 11.00 -4.85
C ARG A 290 -28.76 11.20 -3.46
N GLU A 291 -27.59 10.62 -3.16
CA GLU A 291 -26.94 10.70 -1.85
C GLU A 291 -26.03 11.93 -1.70
N GLY A 292 -26.11 12.88 -2.66
CA GLY A 292 -25.40 14.16 -2.58
C GLY A 292 -23.90 14.04 -2.80
N ARG A 293 -23.44 13.09 -3.63
CA ARG A 293 -22.03 12.84 -3.95
C ARG A 293 -21.21 12.48 -2.71
N PRO A 294 -21.48 11.33 -2.11
CA PRO A 294 -20.87 10.93 -0.85
C PRO A 294 -19.35 10.86 -0.93
N VAL A 295 -18.70 11.35 0.12
CA VAL A 295 -17.25 11.25 0.34
C VAL A 295 -16.88 9.84 0.78
N ARG A 296 -15.59 9.46 0.65
CA ARG A 296 -15.11 8.11 0.96
C ARG A 296 -15.44 7.66 2.38
N GLU A 297 -15.35 8.56 3.35
CA GLU A 297 -15.55 8.28 4.77
C GLU A 297 -16.98 7.85 5.14
N ARG A 298 -17.96 8.09 4.26
CA ARG A 298 -19.31 7.57 4.40
C ARG A 298 -19.43 6.09 4.00
N PHE A 299 -18.45 5.56 3.30
CA PHE A 299 -18.42 4.15 2.92
C PHE A 299 -17.60 3.34 3.92
N GLY A 300 -18.00 2.10 4.10
CA GLY A 300 -17.27 1.16 4.92
C GLY A 300 -17.34 -0.26 4.39
N VAL A 301 -16.68 -1.15 5.10
CA VAL A 301 -16.63 -2.58 4.81
C VAL A 301 -16.80 -3.35 6.11
N THR A 302 -17.56 -4.43 6.04
CA THR A 302 -17.68 -5.43 7.10
C THR A 302 -17.24 -6.80 6.57
N VAL A 303 -16.41 -7.48 7.34
CA VAL A 303 -15.96 -8.86 7.11
C VAL A 303 -16.44 -9.73 8.26
N SER A 304 -17.19 -10.77 7.97
CA SER A 304 -17.72 -11.72 8.97
C SER A 304 -17.62 -13.15 8.43
N GLY A 305 -16.59 -13.88 8.85
CA GLY A 305 -16.26 -15.19 8.29
C GLY A 305 -15.99 -15.12 6.79
N GLU A 306 -16.76 -15.88 6.00
CA GLU A 306 -16.66 -15.87 4.54
C GLU A 306 -17.47 -14.74 3.87
N HIS A 307 -18.26 -13.97 4.63
CA HIS A 307 -19.07 -12.88 4.11
C HIS A 307 -18.31 -11.56 4.22
N GLU A 308 -18.40 -10.78 3.15
CA GLU A 308 -17.81 -9.46 3.08
C GLU A 308 -18.69 -8.55 2.24
N TRP A 309 -18.99 -7.37 2.77
CA TRP A 309 -19.79 -6.38 2.05
C TRP A 309 -19.31 -4.96 2.32
N ALA A 310 -19.41 -4.15 1.29
CA ALA A 310 -19.28 -2.70 1.41
C ALA A 310 -20.65 -2.09 1.66
N TRP A 311 -20.68 -0.95 2.31
CA TRP A 311 -21.89 -0.23 2.65
C TRP A 311 -21.71 1.28 2.58
N LEU A 312 -22.82 2.02 2.51
CA LEU A 312 -22.86 3.48 2.63
C LEU A 312 -23.63 3.84 3.89
N ASP A 313 -22.99 4.59 4.78
CA ASP A 313 -23.45 5.10 6.08
C ASP A 313 -23.68 4.04 7.17
N ASP A 314 -24.26 2.89 6.85
CA ASP A 314 -24.67 1.89 7.84
C ASP A 314 -24.48 0.46 7.26
N PRO A 315 -23.75 -0.43 7.96
CA PRO A 315 -23.56 -1.82 7.51
C PRO A 315 -24.87 -2.64 7.43
N GLU A 316 -25.91 -2.27 8.17
CA GLU A 316 -27.24 -2.87 8.13
C GLU A 316 -28.23 -2.02 7.31
N GLY A 317 -27.75 -0.94 6.70
CA GLY A 317 -28.54 0.01 5.95
C GLY A 317 -28.98 -0.49 4.57
N PRO A 318 -29.73 0.34 3.82
CA PRO A 318 -30.31 -0.06 2.53
C PRO A 318 -29.27 -0.15 1.40
N TYR A 319 -28.06 0.36 1.62
CA TYR A 319 -26.99 0.38 0.63
C TYR A 319 -25.85 -0.51 1.09
N ALA A 320 -25.96 -1.79 0.80
CA ALA A 320 -24.92 -2.79 1.06
C ALA A 320 -24.69 -3.67 -0.18
N TRP A 321 -23.43 -3.93 -0.50
CA TRP A 321 -23.01 -4.68 -1.68
C TRP A 321 -21.97 -5.73 -1.31
N SER A 322 -22.22 -7.00 -1.64
CA SER A 322 -21.21 -8.05 -1.46
C SER A 322 -19.96 -7.74 -2.28
N LEU A 323 -18.78 -7.84 -1.68
CA LEU A 323 -17.49 -7.68 -2.37
C LEU A 323 -16.98 -8.98 -2.99
N ARG A 324 -17.51 -10.12 -2.58
CA ARG A 324 -17.17 -11.43 -3.14
C ARG A 324 -18.24 -11.88 -4.14
N PRO A 325 -17.84 -12.47 -5.29
CA PRO A 325 -18.80 -13.06 -6.21
C PRO A 325 -19.62 -14.14 -5.47
N ASP A 326 -20.91 -14.22 -5.77
CA ASP A 326 -21.74 -15.30 -5.27
C ASP A 326 -21.15 -16.62 -5.77
N ARG A 327 -20.88 -17.56 -4.87
CA ARG A 327 -20.48 -18.92 -5.25
C ARG A 327 -21.70 -19.54 -5.97
N MET A 328 -21.55 -19.76 -7.30
CA MET A 328 -22.50 -20.57 -8.06
C MET A 328 -22.43 -22.04 -7.61
#